data_2d216fac798b4c51d705d661c79a0c08
#
_entry.id   2d216fac798b4c51d705d661c79a0c08
#
_cell.length_a   1.000
_cell.length_b   1.000
_cell.length_c   1.000
_cell.angle_alpha   90.00
_cell.angle_beta   90.00
_cell.angle_gamma   90.00
#
_symmetry.space_group_name_H-M   'P 1'
#
loop_
_entity.id
_entity.type
_entity.pdbx_description
1 polymer ?
#
loop_
_entity_poly.entity_id
_entity_poly.type
_entity_poly.pdbx_seq_one_letter_code
_entity_poly.pdbx_strand_id
1 'polypeptide(L)'
;MPVKKQTPPAYIGFGMLTPVYIMSLDRLPKLNTGAIVHEVSDYVYDDAAIIACNLSQWGVPSAMIGTAVGEDMLGRHVATTLKKLGVQGKVRFTDQYKTPLEVNVSDKQGARTYFWQRTPQILGTLDTADLSLIKRSKLLYVDWYDGDHIVRAMEEAKKHNVPVFLNFEHGHTHNDLLKKYAELVTVCQAVTDAAQIGKKQAMLGTARKLIKAGIQTAIITMASQGCMVLQGEEIVRAYAPRVKTVDASGAGATFSSGYIYGYLQGWDMEQTVRFAIAAASLKVTRIGLEMFPVQEVLGVARTIRIERMVYRGDQFHVIRKFLRLPRLNPVINMNNALMKQGQKFAERILPKKKMDRRKIKKSLVE
;
A
#
# COMPACT_ATOMS: atom_id res chain seq x y z
N MET A 1 -17.63 -24.88 24.31
CA MET A 1 -16.57 -23.85 24.47
C MET A 1 -17.18 -22.49 24.16
N PRO A 2 -17.02 -21.44 24.97
CA PRO A 2 -17.58 -20.15 24.65
C PRO A 2 -16.91 -19.63 23.35
N VAL A 3 -17.71 -19.26 22.36
CA VAL A 3 -17.26 -18.63 21.15
C VAL A 3 -16.56 -17.33 21.55
N LYS A 4 -15.23 -17.27 21.40
CA LYS A 4 -14.49 -16.01 21.60
C LYS A 4 -15.13 -14.95 20.72
N LYS A 5 -15.72 -13.91 21.31
CA LYS A 5 -16.21 -12.74 20.56
C LYS A 5 -15.06 -12.22 19.73
N GLN A 6 -15.17 -12.29 18.41
CA GLN A 6 -14.16 -11.71 17.51
C GLN A 6 -14.12 -10.20 17.75
N THR A 7 -12.90 -9.66 17.89
CA THR A 7 -12.69 -8.20 17.93
C THR A 7 -13.20 -7.59 16.64
N PRO A 8 -13.99 -6.50 16.68
CA PRO A 8 -14.42 -5.83 15.47
C PRO A 8 -13.22 -5.45 14.60
N PRO A 9 -13.31 -5.59 13.27
CA PRO A 9 -12.21 -5.21 12.38
C PRO A 9 -11.96 -3.70 12.45
N ALA A 10 -10.70 -3.31 12.59
CA ALA A 10 -10.29 -1.91 12.48
C ALA A 10 -10.17 -1.49 11.01
N TYR A 11 -9.79 -2.41 10.13
CA TYR A 11 -9.66 -2.22 8.70
C TYR A 11 -10.67 -3.07 7.95
N ILE A 12 -11.33 -2.47 6.96
CA ILE A 12 -12.13 -3.16 5.95
C ILE A 12 -11.52 -2.90 4.59
N GLY A 13 -11.13 -3.95 3.87
CA GLY A 13 -10.88 -3.90 2.45
C GLY A 13 -12.17 -4.23 1.69
N PHE A 14 -12.52 -3.41 0.71
CA PHE A 14 -13.64 -3.66 -0.18
C PHE A 14 -13.13 -3.70 -1.62
N GLY A 15 -13.34 -4.80 -2.33
CA GLY A 15 -12.86 -4.92 -3.71
C GLY A 15 -12.77 -6.34 -4.22
N MET A 16 -12.12 -6.51 -5.37
CA MET A 16 -11.97 -7.79 -6.04
C MET A 16 -11.12 -8.78 -5.22
N LEU A 17 -11.43 -10.05 -5.32
CA LEU A 17 -10.62 -11.16 -4.82
C LEU A 17 -10.06 -11.97 -5.97
N THR A 18 -8.73 -11.99 -6.12
CA THR A 18 -8.03 -12.67 -7.21
C THR A 18 -6.81 -13.40 -6.65
N PRO A 19 -6.62 -14.69 -6.84
CA PRO A 19 -5.33 -15.34 -6.60
C PRO A 19 -4.32 -14.87 -7.64
N VAL A 20 -3.10 -14.64 -7.20
CA VAL A 20 -1.98 -14.21 -8.04
C VAL A 20 -0.84 -15.19 -7.91
N TYR A 21 -0.27 -15.60 -9.02
CA TYR A 21 0.99 -16.33 -9.07
C TYR A 21 2.09 -15.42 -9.61
N ILE A 22 3.18 -15.29 -8.86
CA ILE A 22 4.38 -14.60 -9.33
C ILE A 22 5.42 -15.64 -9.71
N MET A 23 5.94 -15.50 -10.91
CA MET A 23 7.01 -16.35 -11.43
C MET A 23 8.26 -15.52 -11.67
N SER A 24 9.40 -15.99 -11.18
CA SER A 24 10.71 -15.40 -11.46
C SER A 24 11.44 -16.20 -12.51
N LEU A 25 11.97 -15.51 -13.51
CA LEU A 25 12.76 -16.13 -14.57
C LEU A 25 13.88 -15.17 -15.05
N ASP A 26 14.83 -15.66 -15.85
CA ASP A 26 15.89 -14.80 -16.38
C ASP A 26 15.38 -13.75 -17.35
N ARG A 27 14.48 -14.15 -18.23
CA ARG A 27 13.83 -13.31 -19.26
C ARG A 27 12.60 -14.01 -19.79
N LEU A 28 11.65 -13.25 -20.32
CA LEU A 28 10.54 -13.79 -21.07
C LEU A 28 11.06 -14.62 -22.27
N PRO A 29 10.52 -15.83 -22.50
CA PRO A 29 10.92 -16.66 -23.65
C PRO A 29 10.48 -15.98 -24.96
N LYS A 30 11.23 -16.26 -26.01
CA LYS A 30 10.80 -15.96 -27.39
C LYS A 30 9.65 -16.88 -27.80
N LEU A 31 8.90 -16.48 -28.82
CA LEU A 31 7.87 -17.32 -29.43
C LEU A 31 8.41 -18.73 -29.71
N ASN A 32 7.60 -19.74 -29.39
CA ASN A 32 7.91 -21.18 -29.59
C ASN A 32 9.14 -21.67 -28.79
N THR A 33 9.54 -20.98 -27.72
CA THR A 33 10.61 -21.42 -26.81
C THR A 33 10.08 -21.48 -25.37
N GLY A 34 10.88 -22.02 -24.44
CA GLY A 34 10.60 -22.06 -23.02
C GLY A 34 11.58 -21.18 -22.21
N ALA A 35 11.25 -21.00 -20.95
CA ALA A 35 12.14 -20.44 -19.95
C ALA A 35 12.06 -21.27 -18.67
N ILE A 36 13.16 -21.31 -17.93
CA ILE A 36 13.18 -21.92 -16.59
C ILE A 36 12.59 -20.92 -15.61
N VAL A 37 11.60 -21.37 -14.83
CA VAL A 37 11.07 -20.63 -13.68
C VAL A 37 11.93 -20.97 -12.48
N HIS A 38 12.54 -19.97 -11.86
CA HIS A 38 13.42 -20.14 -10.71
C HIS A 38 12.66 -20.18 -9.39
N GLU A 39 11.58 -19.43 -9.30
CA GLU A 39 10.77 -19.31 -8.10
C GLU A 39 9.30 -19.02 -8.46
N VAL A 40 8.38 -19.60 -7.70
CA VAL A 40 6.95 -19.34 -7.78
C VAL A 40 6.47 -18.94 -6.40
N SER A 41 5.73 -17.85 -6.30
CA SER A 41 5.01 -17.45 -5.11
C SER A 41 3.56 -17.21 -5.44
N ASP A 42 2.66 -17.52 -4.51
CA ASP A 42 1.23 -17.30 -4.64
C ASP A 42 0.67 -16.49 -3.48
N TYR A 43 -0.34 -15.69 -3.74
CA TYR A 43 -1.06 -14.94 -2.73
C TYR A 43 -2.44 -14.50 -3.21
N VAL A 44 -3.24 -13.92 -2.30
CA VAL A 44 -4.53 -13.34 -2.64
C VAL A 44 -4.36 -11.86 -2.95
N TYR A 45 -4.86 -11.44 -4.07
CA TYR A 45 -4.87 -10.09 -4.61
C TYR A 45 -6.36 -9.66 -4.79
N ASP A 46 -6.86 -8.47 -4.81
CA ASP A 46 -6.29 -7.19 -5.22
C ASP A 46 -5.67 -6.44 -4.02
N ASP A 47 -5.30 -5.15 -4.20
CA ASP A 47 -4.64 -4.32 -3.18
C ASP A 47 -5.39 -4.34 -1.84
N ALA A 48 -6.73 -4.31 -1.84
CA ALA A 48 -7.55 -4.40 -0.64
C ALA A 48 -7.29 -5.67 0.17
N ALA A 49 -7.13 -6.82 -0.51
CA ALA A 49 -6.84 -8.11 0.13
C ALA A 49 -5.40 -8.19 0.62
N ILE A 50 -4.44 -7.69 -0.16
CA ILE A 50 -3.02 -7.58 0.27
C ILE A 50 -2.93 -6.78 1.56
N ILE A 51 -3.58 -5.61 1.62
CA ILE A 51 -3.57 -4.75 2.80
C ILE A 51 -4.22 -5.46 3.99
N ALA A 52 -5.36 -6.14 3.80
CA ALA A 52 -6.00 -6.91 4.86
C ALA A 52 -5.07 -7.99 5.44
N CYS A 53 -4.37 -8.73 4.58
CA CYS A 53 -3.42 -9.77 4.96
C CYS A 53 -2.23 -9.16 5.73
N ASN A 54 -1.66 -8.07 5.22
CA ASN A 54 -0.53 -7.39 5.82
C ASN A 54 -0.87 -6.87 7.22
N LEU A 55 -1.97 -6.14 7.35
CA LEU A 55 -2.43 -5.59 8.61
C LEU A 55 -2.77 -6.67 9.62
N SER A 56 -3.42 -7.76 9.18
CA SER A 56 -3.73 -8.89 10.06
C SER A 56 -2.45 -9.50 10.65
N GLN A 57 -1.42 -9.70 9.85
CA GLN A 57 -0.12 -10.20 10.30
C GLN A 57 0.62 -9.21 11.21
N TRP A 58 0.37 -7.92 11.08
CA TRP A 58 0.86 -6.88 12.00
C TRP A 58 -0.02 -6.71 13.25
N GLY A 59 -0.99 -7.62 13.47
CA GLY A 59 -1.83 -7.63 14.66
C GLY A 59 -3.01 -6.64 14.62
N VAL A 60 -3.32 -6.06 13.46
CA VAL A 60 -4.51 -5.21 13.28
C VAL A 60 -5.68 -6.07 12.85
N PRO A 61 -6.80 -6.11 13.62
CA PRO A 61 -8.00 -6.82 13.20
C PRO A 61 -8.50 -6.29 11.85
N SER A 62 -8.46 -7.15 10.83
CA SER A 62 -8.74 -6.77 9.44
C SER A 62 -9.79 -7.69 8.84
N ALA A 63 -10.62 -7.15 7.95
CA ALA A 63 -11.61 -7.93 7.23
C ALA A 63 -11.65 -7.57 5.73
N MET A 64 -12.18 -8.50 4.94
CA MET A 64 -12.49 -8.30 3.53
C MET A 64 -13.98 -8.42 3.27
N ILE A 65 -14.52 -7.47 2.49
CA ILE A 65 -15.78 -7.56 1.79
C ILE A 65 -15.43 -7.65 0.31
N GLY A 66 -15.25 -8.87 -0.18
CA GLY A 66 -14.74 -9.11 -1.53
C GLY A 66 -15.84 -9.44 -2.55
N THR A 67 -15.46 -9.46 -3.82
CA THR A 67 -16.27 -10.12 -4.86
C THR A 67 -16.58 -11.55 -4.45
N ALA A 68 -17.60 -12.16 -5.06
CA ALA A 68 -17.71 -13.60 -5.04
C ALA A 68 -16.51 -14.22 -5.78
N VAL A 69 -16.19 -15.46 -5.46
CA VAL A 69 -15.22 -16.30 -6.17
C VAL A 69 -15.94 -17.52 -6.72
N GLY A 70 -15.37 -18.16 -7.74
CA GLY A 70 -15.95 -19.38 -8.30
C GLY A 70 -15.94 -20.56 -7.32
N GLU A 71 -16.86 -21.50 -7.49
CA GLU A 71 -16.85 -22.79 -6.78
C GLU A 71 -15.76 -23.73 -7.32
N ASP A 72 -14.57 -23.20 -7.54
CA ASP A 72 -13.41 -23.90 -8.11
C ASP A 72 -12.24 -23.99 -7.10
N MET A 73 -11.12 -24.59 -7.53
CA MET A 73 -9.94 -24.73 -6.69
C MET A 73 -9.34 -23.36 -6.30
N LEU A 74 -9.35 -22.39 -7.21
CA LEU A 74 -8.79 -21.06 -6.95
C LEU A 74 -9.64 -20.30 -5.92
N GLY A 75 -10.97 -20.39 -5.99
CA GLY A 75 -11.86 -19.79 -5.00
C GLY A 75 -11.68 -20.39 -3.61
N ARG A 76 -11.53 -21.72 -3.52
CA ARG A 76 -11.21 -22.40 -2.25
C ARG A 76 -9.84 -22.00 -1.72
N HIS A 77 -8.86 -21.82 -2.61
CA HIS A 77 -7.53 -21.32 -2.24
C HIS A 77 -7.61 -19.91 -1.62
N VAL A 78 -8.32 -18.98 -2.26
CA VAL A 78 -8.56 -17.63 -1.73
C VAL A 78 -9.16 -17.69 -0.31
N ALA A 79 -10.25 -18.44 -0.12
CA ALA A 79 -10.93 -18.55 1.17
C ALA A 79 -10.01 -19.14 2.25
N THR A 80 -9.23 -20.16 1.90
CA THR A 80 -8.31 -20.82 2.83
C THR A 80 -7.17 -19.90 3.22
N THR A 81 -6.60 -19.15 2.26
CA THR A 81 -5.48 -18.22 2.49
C THR A 81 -5.90 -17.06 3.38
N LEU A 82 -7.03 -16.41 3.10
CA LEU A 82 -7.54 -15.33 3.94
C LEU A 82 -7.80 -15.80 5.38
N LYS A 83 -8.42 -16.99 5.54
CA LYS A 83 -8.65 -17.60 6.86
C LYS A 83 -7.33 -17.90 7.59
N LYS A 84 -6.35 -18.49 6.90
CA LYS A 84 -5.01 -18.80 7.45
C LYS A 84 -4.29 -17.56 7.94
N LEU A 85 -4.43 -16.45 7.22
CA LEU A 85 -3.82 -15.16 7.55
C LEU A 85 -4.63 -14.36 8.58
N GLY A 86 -5.74 -14.91 9.09
CA GLY A 86 -6.55 -14.28 10.14
C GLY A 86 -7.42 -13.11 9.65
N VAL A 87 -7.60 -12.97 8.33
CA VAL A 87 -8.50 -11.97 7.75
C VAL A 87 -9.95 -12.39 7.98
N GLN A 88 -10.73 -11.49 8.57
CA GLN A 88 -12.15 -11.69 8.86
C GLN A 88 -13.00 -11.42 7.60
N GLY A 89 -14.27 -11.78 7.67
CA GLY A 89 -15.21 -11.65 6.57
C GLY A 89 -15.53 -13.00 5.93
N LYS A 90 -16.63 -13.04 5.20
CA LYS A 90 -17.11 -14.26 4.52
C LYS A 90 -16.76 -14.17 3.04
N VAL A 91 -15.93 -15.08 2.55
CA VAL A 91 -15.76 -15.27 1.10
C VAL A 91 -17.05 -15.89 0.55
N ARG A 92 -17.63 -15.22 -0.43
CA ARG A 92 -18.84 -15.66 -1.13
C ARG A 92 -18.45 -16.49 -2.34
N PHE A 93 -19.17 -17.56 -2.59
CA PHE A 93 -18.97 -18.44 -3.74
C PHE A 93 -20.10 -18.26 -4.76
N THR A 94 -19.80 -18.48 -6.03
CA THR A 94 -20.77 -18.47 -7.13
C THR A 94 -20.44 -19.53 -8.17
N ASP A 95 -21.45 -20.11 -8.74
CA ASP A 95 -21.38 -21.03 -9.89
C ASP A 95 -21.44 -20.29 -11.24
N GLN A 96 -21.81 -19.00 -11.23
CA GLN A 96 -21.97 -18.18 -12.44
C GLN A 96 -20.65 -17.77 -13.08
N TYR A 97 -19.59 -17.64 -12.29
CA TYR A 97 -18.28 -17.16 -12.75
C TYR A 97 -17.16 -18.00 -12.18
N LYS A 98 -16.11 -18.17 -12.98
CA LYS A 98 -14.84 -18.72 -12.49
C LYS A 98 -14.12 -17.67 -11.63
N THR A 99 -13.34 -18.14 -10.68
CA THR A 99 -12.44 -17.26 -9.92
C THR A 99 -11.47 -16.57 -10.88
N PRO A 100 -11.33 -15.24 -10.82
CA PRO A 100 -10.28 -14.54 -11.58
C PRO A 100 -8.90 -15.10 -11.25
N LEU A 101 -7.97 -14.94 -12.18
CA LEU A 101 -6.58 -15.35 -12.00
C LEU A 101 -5.66 -14.28 -12.57
N GLU A 102 -4.59 -13.99 -11.86
CA GLU A 102 -3.48 -13.18 -12.34
C GLU A 102 -2.17 -13.97 -12.26
N VAL A 103 -1.37 -13.88 -13.31
CA VAL A 103 0.01 -14.40 -13.34
C VAL A 103 0.94 -13.26 -13.65
N ASN A 104 1.88 -13.01 -12.74
CA ASN A 104 2.92 -11.98 -12.86
C ASN A 104 4.25 -12.65 -13.11
N VAL A 105 4.92 -12.25 -14.17
CA VAL A 105 6.25 -12.74 -14.51
C VAL A 105 7.25 -11.63 -14.28
N SER A 106 8.20 -11.85 -13.37
CA SER A 106 9.32 -10.93 -13.09
C SER A 106 10.60 -11.49 -13.67
N ASP A 107 11.34 -10.68 -14.44
CA ASP A 107 12.66 -11.03 -14.92
C ASP A 107 13.75 -10.63 -13.90
N LYS A 108 14.99 -11.04 -14.16
CA LYS A 108 16.13 -10.73 -13.27
C LYS A 108 16.49 -9.25 -13.19
N GLN A 109 15.96 -8.40 -14.03
CA GLN A 109 16.04 -6.93 -13.98
C GLN A 109 14.92 -6.34 -13.13
N GLY A 110 13.93 -7.15 -12.71
CA GLY A 110 12.75 -6.71 -11.96
C GLY A 110 11.65 -6.12 -12.86
N ALA A 111 11.77 -6.24 -14.18
CA ALA A 111 10.69 -5.90 -15.10
C ALA A 111 9.58 -6.94 -15.02
N ARG A 112 8.33 -6.49 -15.22
CA ARG A 112 7.13 -7.31 -14.97
C ARG A 112 6.26 -7.39 -16.20
N THR A 113 5.69 -8.58 -16.40
CA THR A 113 4.66 -8.84 -17.41
C THR A 113 3.49 -9.53 -16.75
N TYR A 114 2.28 -9.06 -17.03
CA TYR A 114 1.05 -9.50 -16.40
C TYR A 114 0.17 -10.25 -17.36
N PHE A 115 -0.47 -11.32 -16.88
CA PHE A 115 -1.47 -12.10 -17.59
C PHE A 115 -2.71 -12.20 -16.72
N TRP A 116 -3.87 -11.79 -17.25
CA TRP A 116 -5.12 -11.79 -16.51
C TRP A 116 -6.16 -12.69 -17.13
N GLN A 117 -6.79 -13.52 -16.32
CA GLN A 117 -8.05 -14.16 -16.62
C GLN A 117 -9.11 -13.53 -15.73
N ARG A 118 -9.89 -12.61 -16.27
CA ARG A 118 -10.90 -11.85 -15.54
C ARG A 118 -12.21 -11.88 -16.31
N THR A 119 -13.31 -12.04 -15.57
CA THR A 119 -14.67 -11.83 -16.05
C THR A 119 -15.17 -10.53 -15.43
N PRO A 120 -15.32 -9.43 -16.18
CA PRO A 120 -15.69 -8.11 -15.61
C PRO A 120 -16.97 -8.14 -14.79
N GLN A 121 -17.93 -9.01 -15.17
CA GLN A 121 -19.21 -9.17 -14.48
C GLN A 121 -19.08 -9.63 -13.02
N ILE A 122 -17.93 -10.20 -12.62
CA ILE A 122 -17.72 -10.62 -11.24
C ILE A 122 -17.67 -9.42 -10.28
N LEU A 123 -17.30 -8.23 -10.77
CA LEU A 123 -17.36 -6.98 -10.01
C LEU A 123 -18.79 -6.65 -9.57
N GLY A 124 -19.79 -6.96 -10.39
CA GLY A 124 -21.21 -6.78 -10.02
C GLY A 124 -21.64 -7.53 -8.77
N THR A 125 -20.87 -8.56 -8.36
CA THR A 125 -21.15 -9.25 -7.09
C THR A 125 -20.85 -8.38 -5.86
N LEU A 126 -20.10 -7.28 -6.00
CA LEU A 126 -19.87 -6.28 -4.94
C LEU A 126 -21.16 -5.51 -4.64
N ASP A 127 -22.03 -5.30 -5.62
CA ASP A 127 -23.27 -4.52 -5.47
C ASP A 127 -24.26 -5.17 -4.49
N THR A 128 -24.15 -6.48 -4.31
CA THR A 128 -24.99 -7.27 -3.37
C THR A 128 -24.25 -7.69 -2.10
N ALA A 129 -23.02 -7.21 -1.89
CA ALA A 129 -22.24 -7.55 -0.71
C ALA A 129 -22.86 -6.98 0.57
N ASP A 130 -22.78 -7.72 1.68
CA ASP A 130 -23.15 -7.24 3.01
C ASP A 130 -22.13 -6.22 3.52
N LEU A 131 -22.55 -4.99 3.73
CA LEU A 131 -21.73 -3.88 4.20
C LEU A 131 -21.75 -3.71 5.74
N SER A 132 -22.44 -4.59 6.48
CA SER A 132 -22.67 -4.45 7.92
C SER A 132 -21.39 -4.34 8.77
N LEU A 133 -20.25 -4.83 8.26
CA LEU A 133 -18.97 -4.72 8.94
C LEU A 133 -18.41 -3.28 8.94
N ILE A 134 -18.75 -2.47 7.93
CA ILE A 134 -18.19 -1.11 7.76
C ILE A 134 -18.48 -0.24 8.98
N LYS A 135 -19.71 -0.23 9.48
CA LYS A 135 -20.13 0.60 10.63
C LYS A 135 -19.34 0.37 11.93
N ARG A 136 -18.61 -0.73 12.02
CA ARG A 136 -17.82 -1.10 13.20
C ARG A 136 -16.33 -0.96 12.98
N SER A 137 -15.91 -0.53 11.80
CA SER A 137 -14.50 -0.37 11.43
C SER A 137 -13.99 1.04 11.76
N LYS A 138 -12.69 1.21 11.68
CA LYS A 138 -12.02 2.51 11.83
C LYS A 138 -11.56 3.08 10.49
N LEU A 139 -11.55 2.26 9.43
CA LEU A 139 -11.16 2.67 8.09
C LEU A 139 -11.69 1.68 7.05
N LEU A 140 -12.24 2.22 5.96
CA LEU A 140 -12.57 1.50 4.73
C LEU A 140 -11.50 1.81 3.67
N TYR A 141 -10.99 0.77 3.00
CA TYR A 141 -10.15 0.90 1.81
C TYR A 141 -10.90 0.44 0.57
N VAL A 142 -10.77 1.22 -0.50
CA VAL A 142 -11.33 0.92 -1.83
C VAL A 142 -10.31 1.23 -2.92
N ASP A 143 -10.46 0.57 -4.07
CA ASP A 143 -9.63 0.79 -5.26
C ASP A 143 -10.48 1.28 -6.43
N TRP A 144 -10.00 2.28 -7.15
CA TRP A 144 -10.74 2.86 -8.28
C TRP A 144 -10.87 1.90 -9.46
N TYR A 145 -10.02 0.88 -9.55
CA TYR A 145 -10.11 -0.16 -10.59
C TYR A 145 -11.39 -0.99 -10.51
N ASP A 146 -12.02 -1.06 -9.35
CA ASP A 146 -13.30 -1.72 -9.17
C ASP A 146 -14.48 -0.88 -9.69
N GLY A 147 -14.19 0.29 -10.27
CA GLY A 147 -15.17 1.15 -10.92
C GLY A 147 -16.27 1.66 -9.96
N ASP A 148 -17.47 1.79 -10.48
CA ASP A 148 -18.59 2.34 -9.70
C ASP A 148 -19.08 1.44 -8.57
N HIS A 149 -18.66 0.16 -8.56
CA HIS A 149 -19.05 -0.81 -7.52
C HIS A 149 -18.56 -0.42 -6.12
N ILE A 150 -17.55 0.47 -6.02
CA ILE A 150 -17.04 0.96 -4.72
C ILE A 150 -17.95 2.04 -4.09
N VAL A 151 -18.78 2.72 -4.87
CA VAL A 151 -19.54 3.91 -4.40
C VAL A 151 -20.44 3.57 -3.22
N ARG A 152 -21.20 2.49 -3.31
CA ARG A 152 -22.12 2.05 -2.25
C ARG A 152 -21.38 1.81 -0.91
N ALA A 153 -20.18 1.25 -0.96
CA ALA A 153 -19.36 1.02 0.24
C ALA A 153 -18.84 2.34 0.83
N MET A 154 -18.41 3.27 -0.02
CA MET A 154 -17.97 4.60 0.43
C MET A 154 -19.13 5.41 1.03
N GLU A 155 -20.33 5.36 0.47
CA GLU A 155 -21.53 5.99 1.02
C GLU A 155 -21.91 5.41 2.38
N GLU A 156 -21.84 4.08 2.54
CA GLU A 156 -22.09 3.43 3.83
C GLU A 156 -21.03 3.84 4.87
N ALA A 157 -19.76 3.96 4.47
CA ALA A 157 -18.70 4.47 5.34
C ALA A 157 -18.97 5.93 5.77
N LYS A 158 -19.34 6.81 4.83
CA LYS A 158 -19.68 8.22 5.10
C LYS A 158 -20.84 8.32 6.09
N LYS A 159 -21.90 7.52 5.91
CA LYS A 159 -23.07 7.46 6.80
C LYS A 159 -22.70 7.12 8.25
N HIS A 160 -21.66 6.34 8.45
CA HIS A 160 -21.18 5.92 9.76
C HIS A 160 -19.94 6.65 10.25
N ASN A 161 -19.52 7.75 9.57
CA ASN A 161 -18.30 8.50 9.86
C ASN A 161 -17.03 7.65 9.86
N VAL A 162 -16.98 6.62 9.03
CA VAL A 162 -15.80 5.79 8.83
C VAL A 162 -14.93 6.42 7.74
N PRO A 163 -13.67 6.77 8.03
CA PRO A 163 -12.74 7.31 7.03
C PRO A 163 -12.56 6.35 5.86
N VAL A 164 -12.52 6.91 4.64
CA VAL A 164 -12.28 6.16 3.40
C VAL A 164 -10.89 6.46 2.87
N PHE A 165 -10.12 5.41 2.65
CA PHE A 165 -8.85 5.45 1.91
C PHE A 165 -9.11 4.96 0.48
N LEU A 166 -8.93 5.82 -0.50
CA LEU A 166 -9.05 5.50 -1.92
C LEU A 166 -7.66 5.37 -2.56
N ASN A 167 -7.33 4.20 -3.11
CA ASN A 167 -6.27 4.11 -4.10
C ASN A 167 -6.82 4.57 -5.45
N PHE A 168 -6.42 5.77 -5.87
CA PHE A 168 -6.96 6.42 -7.07
C PHE A 168 -5.98 6.39 -8.25
N GLU A 169 -4.73 6.07 -7.98
CA GLU A 169 -3.65 6.00 -8.96
C GLU A 169 -3.72 7.13 -10.00
N HIS A 170 -3.97 6.80 -11.28
CA HIS A 170 -4.14 7.77 -12.37
C HIS A 170 -5.58 8.29 -12.52
N GLY A 171 -6.55 7.76 -11.79
CA GLY A 171 -7.97 8.17 -11.85
C GLY A 171 -8.18 9.65 -11.61
N HIS A 172 -7.27 10.30 -10.85
CA HIS A 172 -7.29 11.74 -10.61
C HIS A 172 -7.14 12.60 -11.89
N THR A 173 -6.71 12.04 -13.01
CA THR A 173 -6.64 12.73 -14.31
C THR A 173 -8.03 12.93 -14.91
N HIS A 174 -9.03 12.13 -14.53
CA HIS A 174 -10.42 12.20 -14.94
C HIS A 174 -11.22 13.07 -13.97
N ASN A 175 -11.53 14.31 -14.37
CA ASN A 175 -12.19 15.28 -13.50
C ASN A 175 -13.57 14.82 -12.98
N ASP A 176 -14.32 14.09 -13.80
CA ASP A 176 -15.65 13.60 -13.42
C ASP A 176 -15.58 12.51 -12.34
N LEU A 177 -14.62 11.60 -12.44
CA LEU A 177 -14.35 10.62 -11.39
C LEU A 177 -13.89 11.30 -10.10
N LEU A 178 -13.01 12.31 -10.20
CA LEU A 178 -12.56 13.05 -9.03
C LEU A 178 -13.73 13.75 -8.33
N LYS A 179 -14.61 14.44 -9.08
CA LYS A 179 -15.83 15.07 -8.52
C LYS A 179 -16.73 14.04 -7.85
N LYS A 180 -16.93 12.88 -8.47
CA LYS A 180 -17.78 11.80 -7.97
C LYS A 180 -17.29 11.25 -6.63
N TYR A 181 -15.99 11.07 -6.45
CA TYR A 181 -15.43 10.37 -5.28
C TYR A 181 -14.97 11.31 -4.17
N ALA A 182 -14.60 12.56 -4.49
CA ALA A 182 -13.90 13.44 -3.55
C ALA A 182 -14.65 13.67 -2.24
N GLU A 183 -15.98 13.81 -2.28
CA GLU A 183 -16.80 14.02 -1.08
C GLU A 183 -16.94 12.78 -0.19
N LEU A 184 -16.57 11.61 -0.70
CA LEU A 184 -16.66 10.33 0.00
C LEU A 184 -15.30 9.89 0.58
N VAL A 185 -14.21 10.56 0.18
CA VAL A 185 -12.83 10.13 0.43
C VAL A 185 -12.14 11.01 1.47
N THR A 186 -11.53 10.37 2.46
CA THR A 186 -10.73 11.05 3.49
C THR A 186 -9.26 11.10 3.09
N VAL A 187 -8.70 9.97 2.66
CA VAL A 187 -7.31 9.82 2.23
C VAL A 187 -7.29 9.31 0.80
N CYS A 188 -6.57 9.98 -0.08
CA CYS A 188 -6.42 9.58 -1.47
C CYS A 188 -4.95 9.32 -1.80
N GLN A 189 -4.65 8.13 -2.29
CA GLN A 189 -3.35 7.77 -2.85
C GLN A 189 -3.42 7.86 -4.37
N ALA A 190 -2.53 8.65 -4.95
CA ALA A 190 -2.40 8.79 -6.39
C ALA A 190 -0.94 8.56 -6.83
N VAL A 191 -0.73 8.30 -8.12
CA VAL A 191 0.59 8.21 -8.73
C VAL A 191 0.80 9.37 -9.69
N THR A 192 2.06 9.72 -9.93
CA THR A 192 2.41 10.69 -10.97
C THR A 192 2.82 9.97 -12.25
N ASP A 193 2.65 10.63 -13.40
CA ASP A 193 3.18 10.12 -14.67
C ASP A 193 4.68 9.88 -14.60
N ALA A 194 5.16 8.84 -15.30
CA ALA A 194 6.57 8.49 -15.35
C ALA A 194 7.45 9.68 -15.78
N ALA A 195 6.98 10.52 -16.72
CA ALA A 195 7.67 11.73 -17.17
C ALA A 195 7.78 12.82 -16.08
N GLN A 196 6.96 12.75 -15.03
CA GLN A 196 6.91 13.71 -13.92
C GLN A 196 7.56 13.16 -12.65
N ILE A 197 8.02 11.91 -12.66
CA ILE A 197 8.68 11.29 -11.51
C ILE A 197 9.88 12.16 -11.07
N GLY A 198 9.91 12.48 -9.77
CA GLY A 198 10.98 13.32 -9.17
C GLY A 198 10.78 14.83 -9.30
N LYS A 199 9.83 15.33 -10.10
CA LYS A 199 9.53 16.75 -10.20
C LYS A 199 8.62 17.18 -9.05
N LYS A 200 9.16 17.88 -8.04
CA LYS A 200 8.39 18.35 -6.85
C LYS A 200 7.12 19.13 -7.24
N GLN A 201 7.21 19.98 -8.26
CA GLN A 201 6.10 20.82 -8.71
C GLN A 201 4.91 19.99 -9.24
N ALA A 202 5.19 18.95 -10.03
CA ALA A 202 4.14 18.09 -10.57
C ALA A 202 3.40 17.31 -9.46
N MET A 203 4.15 16.77 -8.50
CA MET A 203 3.59 16.09 -7.33
C MET A 203 2.69 17.01 -6.51
N LEU A 204 3.18 18.23 -6.26
CA LEU A 204 2.40 19.21 -5.52
C LEU A 204 1.15 19.61 -6.28
N GLY A 205 1.23 19.81 -7.60
CA GLY A 205 0.08 20.11 -8.44
C GLY A 205 -1.01 19.05 -8.30
N THR A 206 -0.64 17.77 -8.36
CA THR A 206 -1.57 16.66 -8.15
C THR A 206 -2.13 16.65 -6.73
N ALA A 207 -1.28 16.76 -5.70
CA ALA A 207 -1.74 16.78 -4.31
C ALA A 207 -2.72 17.94 -4.05
N ARG A 208 -2.41 19.14 -4.56
CA ARG A 208 -3.30 20.33 -4.43
C ARG A 208 -4.63 20.15 -5.15
N LYS A 209 -4.63 19.51 -6.33
CA LYS A 209 -5.87 19.20 -7.06
C LYS A 209 -6.78 18.33 -6.20
N LEU A 210 -6.24 17.31 -5.52
CA LEU A 210 -6.99 16.42 -4.63
C LEU A 210 -7.53 17.19 -3.41
N ILE A 211 -6.69 17.99 -2.72
CA ILE A 211 -7.12 18.79 -1.56
C ILE A 211 -8.20 19.81 -1.96
N LYS A 212 -8.05 20.50 -3.11
CA LYS A 212 -9.06 21.44 -3.61
C LYS A 212 -10.40 20.77 -3.94
N ALA A 213 -10.38 19.49 -4.27
CA ALA A 213 -11.59 18.70 -4.48
C ALA A 213 -12.31 18.31 -3.16
N GLY A 214 -11.71 18.57 -2.00
CA GLY A 214 -12.29 18.28 -0.68
C GLY A 214 -11.65 17.10 0.08
N ILE A 215 -10.68 16.41 -0.52
CA ILE A 215 -9.96 15.30 0.12
C ILE A 215 -9.07 15.86 1.23
N GLN A 216 -9.08 15.24 2.43
CA GLN A 216 -8.35 15.75 3.59
C GLN A 216 -6.83 15.46 3.51
N THR A 217 -6.45 14.31 2.97
CA THR A 217 -5.05 13.89 2.85
C THR A 217 -4.77 13.34 1.45
N ALA A 218 -3.81 13.94 0.77
CA ALA A 218 -3.34 13.52 -0.54
C ALA A 218 -1.95 12.88 -0.43
N ILE A 219 -1.83 11.63 -0.89
CA ILE A 219 -0.60 10.86 -0.96
C ILE A 219 -0.22 10.72 -2.43
N ILE A 220 0.98 11.15 -2.80
CA ILE A 220 1.51 11.00 -4.15
C ILE A 220 2.72 10.08 -4.11
N THR A 221 2.58 8.88 -4.67
CA THR A 221 3.65 7.90 -4.75
C THR A 221 4.42 8.02 -6.07
N MET A 222 5.72 7.70 -6.04
CA MET A 222 6.64 7.88 -7.18
C MET A 222 7.68 6.77 -7.24
N ALA A 223 7.25 5.52 -7.08
CA ALA A 223 8.10 4.35 -7.13
C ALA A 223 9.42 4.54 -6.34
N SER A 224 10.57 4.36 -6.99
CA SER A 224 11.91 4.49 -6.36
C SER A 224 12.24 5.89 -5.85
N GLN A 225 11.45 6.91 -6.18
CA GLN A 225 11.62 8.27 -5.66
C GLN A 225 10.92 8.51 -4.32
N GLY A 226 10.13 7.53 -3.84
CA GLY A 226 9.40 7.60 -2.57
C GLY A 226 8.02 8.24 -2.70
N CYS A 227 7.63 9.14 -1.80
CA CYS A 227 6.30 9.76 -1.84
C CYS A 227 6.29 11.19 -1.29
N MET A 228 5.20 11.90 -1.56
CA MET A 228 4.83 13.16 -0.92
C MET A 228 3.43 13.02 -0.32
N VAL A 229 3.24 13.51 0.90
CA VAL A 229 1.93 13.57 1.56
C VAL A 229 1.63 15.02 1.89
N LEU A 230 0.43 15.47 1.52
CA LEU A 230 -0.11 16.81 1.84
C LEU A 230 -1.35 16.63 2.69
N GLN A 231 -1.40 17.29 3.85
CA GLN A 231 -2.55 17.36 4.75
C GLN A 231 -2.67 18.79 5.31
N GLY A 232 -3.75 19.47 4.99
CA GLY A 232 -3.85 20.91 5.26
C GLY A 232 -2.71 21.68 4.58
N GLU A 233 -1.90 22.40 5.37
CA GLU A 233 -0.71 23.11 4.89
C GLU A 233 0.59 22.29 5.03
N GLU A 234 0.55 21.16 5.77
CA GLU A 234 1.74 20.37 6.04
C GLU A 234 2.06 19.42 4.89
N ILE A 235 3.34 19.38 4.51
CA ILE A 235 3.88 18.46 3.52
C ILE A 235 4.99 17.64 4.14
N VAL A 236 4.89 16.34 3.96
CA VAL A 236 5.98 15.38 4.23
C VAL A 236 6.44 14.76 2.93
N ARG A 237 7.69 14.98 2.58
CA ARG A 237 8.38 14.34 1.46
C ARG A 237 9.30 13.25 1.99
N ALA A 238 9.04 11.99 1.66
CA ALA A 238 9.88 10.85 2.00
C ALA A 238 10.60 10.30 0.77
N TYR A 239 11.88 9.96 0.93
CA TYR A 239 12.73 9.41 -0.13
C TYR A 239 12.90 7.92 0.08
N ALA A 240 12.58 7.12 -0.94
CA ALA A 240 12.83 5.69 -0.88
C ALA A 240 14.34 5.40 -0.80
N PRO A 241 14.78 4.48 0.04
CA PRO A 241 16.16 4.04 0.08
C PRO A 241 16.50 3.27 -1.20
N ARG A 242 17.77 3.29 -1.60
CA ARG A 242 18.22 2.45 -2.70
C ARG A 242 18.36 1.01 -2.21
N VAL A 243 17.54 0.13 -2.76
CA VAL A 243 17.56 -1.32 -2.50
C VAL A 243 17.73 -2.07 -3.82
N LYS A 244 18.20 -3.32 -3.76
CA LYS A 244 18.15 -4.22 -4.92
C LYS A 244 16.71 -4.69 -5.09
N THR A 245 16.07 -4.25 -6.14
CA THR A 245 14.72 -4.70 -6.50
C THR A 245 14.79 -6.11 -7.08
N VAL A 246 13.99 -7.01 -6.51
CA VAL A 246 13.78 -8.39 -6.98
C VAL A 246 12.40 -8.51 -7.62
N ASP A 247 11.36 -8.01 -6.91
CA ASP A 247 9.99 -7.99 -7.39
C ASP A 247 9.25 -6.78 -6.86
N ALA A 248 8.74 -5.93 -7.75
CA ALA A 248 7.99 -4.73 -7.38
C ALA A 248 6.47 -4.94 -7.32
N SER A 249 5.96 -6.16 -7.54
CA SER A 249 4.53 -6.47 -7.45
C SER A 249 4.03 -6.25 -6.02
N GLY A 250 2.86 -5.62 -5.85
CA GLY A 250 2.29 -5.33 -4.53
C GLY A 250 3.04 -4.29 -3.67
N ALA A 251 4.06 -3.59 -4.23
CA ALA A 251 4.77 -2.53 -3.49
C ALA A 251 3.84 -1.37 -3.11
N GLY A 252 2.91 -1.00 -4.00
CA GLY A 252 1.88 0.03 -3.76
C GLY A 252 0.96 -0.36 -2.61
N ALA A 253 0.40 -1.57 -2.65
CA ALA A 253 -0.44 -2.11 -1.58
C ALA A 253 0.31 -2.23 -0.25
N THR A 254 1.60 -2.62 -0.29
CA THR A 254 2.42 -2.67 0.92
C THR A 254 2.72 -1.28 1.48
N PHE A 255 2.91 -0.27 0.62
CA PHE A 255 2.97 1.12 1.04
C PHE A 255 1.67 1.54 1.74
N SER A 256 0.51 1.28 1.11
CA SER A 256 -0.81 1.57 1.68
C SER A 256 -1.00 0.84 3.01
N SER A 257 -0.57 -0.44 3.12
CA SER A 257 -0.60 -1.20 4.38
C SER A 257 0.17 -0.48 5.49
N GLY A 258 1.38 -0.02 5.19
CA GLY A 258 2.23 0.70 6.14
C GLY A 258 1.64 2.04 6.55
N TYR A 259 1.06 2.79 5.59
CA TYR A 259 0.40 4.05 5.88
C TYR A 259 -0.84 3.84 6.76
N ILE A 260 -1.71 2.89 6.41
CA ILE A 260 -2.92 2.56 7.16
C ILE A 260 -2.56 2.04 8.56
N TYR A 261 -1.49 1.25 8.69
CA TYR A 261 -1.00 0.81 10.00
C TYR A 261 -0.67 2.00 10.89
N GLY A 262 0.16 2.94 10.44
CA GLY A 262 0.52 4.14 11.20
C GLY A 262 -0.69 5.02 11.52
N TYR A 263 -1.60 5.20 10.55
CA TYR A 263 -2.86 5.92 10.73
C TYR A 263 -3.72 5.31 11.84
N LEU A 264 -3.91 3.98 11.84
CA LEU A 264 -4.70 3.28 12.85
C LEU A 264 -4.02 3.26 14.23
N GLN A 265 -2.68 3.37 14.29
CA GLN A 265 -1.91 3.53 15.53
C GLN A 265 -1.94 4.97 16.07
N GLY A 266 -2.51 5.93 15.34
CA GLY A 266 -2.53 7.35 15.72
C GLY A 266 -1.15 8.02 15.65
N TRP A 267 -0.26 7.52 14.79
CA TRP A 267 1.06 8.12 14.60
C TRP A 267 0.96 9.45 13.85
N ASP A 268 1.95 10.31 14.06
CA ASP A 268 2.06 11.51 13.25
C ASP A 268 2.37 11.18 11.78
N MET A 269 2.17 12.15 10.89
CA MET A 269 2.33 11.97 9.44
C MET A 269 3.75 11.53 9.08
N GLU A 270 4.78 12.06 9.77
CA GLU A 270 6.18 11.70 9.49
C GLU A 270 6.45 10.24 9.84
N GLN A 271 6.04 9.78 11.02
CA GLN A 271 6.21 8.39 11.46
C GLN A 271 5.47 7.43 10.53
N THR A 272 4.22 7.77 10.19
CA THR A 272 3.37 7.00 9.29
C THR A 272 4.01 6.83 7.92
N VAL A 273 4.50 7.91 7.32
CA VAL A 273 5.11 7.90 5.99
C VAL A 273 6.46 7.17 5.99
N ARG A 274 7.27 7.31 7.04
CA ARG A 274 8.52 6.55 7.20
C ARG A 274 8.26 5.04 7.19
N PHE A 275 7.28 4.60 7.96
CA PHE A 275 6.91 3.19 8.05
C PHE A 275 6.38 2.66 6.71
N ALA A 276 5.52 3.42 6.03
CA ALA A 276 4.97 3.06 4.72
C ALA A 276 6.07 2.88 3.65
N ILE A 277 7.01 3.83 3.56
CA ILE A 277 8.15 3.72 2.63
C ILE A 277 9.06 2.54 3.00
N ALA A 278 9.31 2.31 4.28
CA ALA A 278 10.14 1.20 4.74
C ALA A 278 9.51 -0.15 4.38
N ALA A 279 8.21 -0.32 4.64
CA ALA A 279 7.47 -1.54 4.30
C ALA A 279 7.54 -1.84 2.79
N ALA A 280 7.23 -0.86 1.95
CA ALA A 280 7.32 -1.00 0.49
C ALA A 280 8.75 -1.28 0.01
N SER A 281 9.76 -0.65 0.62
CA SER A 281 11.17 -0.85 0.27
C SER A 281 11.69 -2.24 0.64
N LEU A 282 11.21 -2.80 1.75
CA LEU A 282 11.49 -4.19 2.13
C LEU A 282 10.83 -5.16 1.17
N LYS A 283 9.54 -4.94 0.86
CA LYS A 283 8.78 -5.81 -0.05
C LYS A 283 9.50 -6.02 -1.38
N VAL A 284 9.99 -4.99 -2.01
CA VAL A 284 10.62 -5.09 -3.33
C VAL A 284 11.95 -5.87 -3.35
N THR A 285 12.49 -6.24 -2.20
CA THR A 285 13.73 -7.04 -2.08
C THR A 285 13.49 -8.54 -2.15
N ARG A 286 12.24 -9.00 -2.19
CA ARG A 286 11.84 -10.42 -2.23
C ARG A 286 10.72 -10.63 -3.23
N ILE A 287 10.57 -11.88 -3.70
CA ILE A 287 9.42 -12.31 -4.50
C ILE A 287 8.22 -12.53 -3.58
N GLY A 288 7.03 -12.27 -4.12
CA GLY A 288 5.77 -12.49 -3.42
C GLY A 288 5.49 -11.48 -2.30
N LEU A 289 4.57 -11.84 -1.41
CA LEU A 289 4.10 -11.01 -0.29
C LEU A 289 4.53 -11.58 1.06
N GLU A 290 5.77 -12.01 1.19
CA GLU A 290 6.29 -12.35 2.50
C GLU A 290 6.31 -11.11 3.39
N MET A 291 5.56 -11.18 4.49
CA MET A 291 5.48 -10.07 5.43
C MET A 291 6.70 -9.96 6.29
N PHE A 292 7.20 -8.74 6.41
CA PHE A 292 8.24 -8.41 7.35
C PHE A 292 7.64 -8.10 8.72
N PRO A 293 8.23 -8.60 9.83
CA PRO A 293 7.82 -8.20 11.17
C PRO A 293 7.86 -6.67 11.35
N VAL A 294 6.91 -6.13 12.12
CA VAL A 294 6.83 -4.68 12.40
C VAL A 294 8.17 -4.09 12.84
N GLN A 295 8.95 -4.83 13.64
CA GLN A 295 10.25 -4.41 14.15
C GLN A 295 11.30 -4.23 13.06
N GLU A 296 11.29 -5.09 12.04
CA GLU A 296 12.18 -4.94 10.88
C GLU A 296 11.81 -3.71 10.06
N VAL A 297 10.51 -3.52 9.82
CA VAL A 297 10.01 -2.33 9.13
C VAL A 297 10.39 -1.06 9.90
N LEU A 298 10.23 -1.04 11.23
CA LEU A 298 10.64 0.07 12.08
C LEU A 298 12.15 0.32 12.04
N GLY A 299 12.96 -0.75 11.95
CA GLY A 299 14.41 -0.65 11.77
C GLY A 299 14.78 0.11 10.50
N VAL A 300 14.15 -0.24 9.36
CA VAL A 300 14.34 0.46 8.09
C VAL A 300 13.73 1.86 8.12
N ALA A 301 12.55 2.04 8.71
CA ALA A 301 11.85 3.33 8.79
C ALA A 301 12.73 4.43 9.40
N ARG A 302 13.60 4.09 10.35
CA ARG A 302 14.56 5.02 10.95
C ARG A 302 15.60 5.55 9.98
N THR A 303 15.86 4.85 8.87
CA THR A 303 16.84 5.27 7.86
C THR A 303 16.21 6.13 6.76
N ILE A 304 14.89 6.22 6.70
CA ILE A 304 14.17 6.97 5.67
C ILE A 304 14.42 8.47 5.82
N ARG A 305 14.91 9.08 4.75
CA ARG A 305 15.10 10.52 4.68
C ARG A 305 13.76 11.21 4.48
N ILE A 306 13.49 12.23 5.32
CA ILE A 306 12.28 13.06 5.29
C ILE A 306 12.64 14.52 5.08
N GLU A 307 11.81 15.24 4.35
CA GLU A 307 11.74 16.71 4.35
C GLU A 307 10.34 17.12 4.79
N ARG A 308 10.24 17.99 5.80
CA ARG A 308 8.97 18.65 6.19
C ARG A 308 8.94 20.04 5.61
N MET A 309 7.82 20.39 5.04
CA MET A 309 7.58 21.68 4.43
C MET A 309 6.20 22.17 4.87
N VAL A 310 5.99 23.48 4.91
CA VAL A 310 4.67 24.10 5.00
C VAL A 310 4.42 24.83 3.70
N TYR A 311 3.21 24.69 3.21
CA TYR A 311 2.73 25.37 2.04
C TYR A 311 1.89 26.56 2.45
N ARG A 312 2.35 27.80 2.15
CA ARG A 312 1.63 29.05 2.39
C ARG A 312 1.68 29.92 1.14
N GLY A 313 0.51 30.33 0.64
CA GLY A 313 0.41 31.38 -0.39
C GLY A 313 1.26 31.12 -1.64
N ASP A 314 1.19 29.94 -2.27
CA ASP A 314 1.95 29.52 -3.46
C ASP A 314 3.48 29.34 -3.28
N GLN A 315 4.01 29.46 -2.06
CA GLN A 315 5.42 29.25 -1.75
C GLN A 315 5.65 28.11 -0.76
N PHE A 316 6.78 27.41 -0.96
CA PHE A 316 7.25 26.38 -0.03
C PHE A 316 8.18 26.98 1.00
N HIS A 317 7.89 26.72 2.26
CA HIS A 317 8.82 26.96 3.34
C HIS A 317 9.29 25.61 3.91
N VAL A 318 10.57 25.29 3.70
CA VAL A 318 11.19 24.10 4.31
C VAL A 318 11.38 24.41 5.79
N ILE A 319 10.54 23.77 6.64
CA ILE A 319 10.63 23.97 8.11
C ILE A 319 11.75 23.13 8.69
N ARG A 320 12.02 21.94 8.09
CA ARG A 320 12.99 21.00 8.65
C ARG A 320 13.51 20.01 7.62
N LYS A 321 14.83 19.97 7.43
CA LYS A 321 15.53 18.88 6.74
C LYS A 321 16.08 17.93 7.79
N PHE A 322 15.55 16.70 7.88
CA PHE A 322 16.07 15.71 8.81
C PHE A 322 17.10 14.80 8.14
N LEU A 323 18.31 14.84 8.67
CA LEU A 323 19.34 13.85 8.42
C LEU A 323 19.42 12.80 9.55
N ARG A 324 18.72 12.99 10.67
CA ARG A 324 18.72 12.09 11.83
C ARG A 324 17.32 11.90 12.39
N LEU A 325 17.11 10.73 12.94
CA LEU A 325 15.88 10.17 13.46
C LEU A 325 15.27 10.96 14.63
N PRO A 326 13.97 11.26 14.63
CA PRO A 326 13.25 11.45 15.89
C PRO A 326 13.14 10.10 16.61
N ARG A 327 13.11 10.12 17.95
CA ARG A 327 12.76 8.92 18.73
C ARG A 327 11.30 8.59 18.42
N LEU A 328 11.06 7.39 17.87
CA LEU A 328 9.69 6.89 17.77
C LEU A 328 9.11 6.82 19.18
N ASN A 329 7.90 7.35 19.35
CA ASN A 329 7.22 7.36 20.66
C ASN A 329 7.16 5.92 21.22
N PRO A 330 7.56 5.66 22.45
CA PRO A 330 7.69 4.30 23.00
C PRO A 330 6.36 3.70 23.46
N VAL A 331 5.26 3.94 22.75
CA VAL A 331 3.97 3.29 23.06
C VAL A 331 4.01 1.77 22.78
N ILE A 332 5.02 1.30 22.06
CA ILE A 332 5.30 -0.13 21.94
C ILE A 332 6.48 -0.43 22.87
N ASN A 333 6.21 -1.23 23.89
CA ASN A 333 7.22 -1.78 24.80
C ASN A 333 8.16 -2.71 24.01
N MET A 334 9.16 -2.12 23.31
CA MET A 334 9.98 -2.84 22.34
C MET A 334 11.24 -3.35 23.01
N ASN A 335 11.41 -4.66 22.96
CA ASN A 335 12.63 -5.32 23.40
C ASN A 335 13.84 -4.79 22.60
N ASN A 336 14.81 -4.16 23.26
CA ASN A 336 15.99 -3.54 22.64
C ASN A 336 16.79 -4.50 21.73
N ALA A 337 16.65 -5.82 21.92
CA ALA A 337 17.30 -6.85 21.10
C ALA A 337 16.69 -6.92 19.67
N LEU A 338 15.38 -6.83 19.54
CA LEU A 338 14.68 -6.86 18.24
C LEU A 338 14.96 -5.58 17.42
N MET A 339 15.10 -4.45 18.10
CA MET A 339 15.47 -3.18 17.47
C MET A 339 16.87 -3.23 16.83
N LYS A 340 17.84 -3.89 17.51
CA LYS A 340 19.19 -4.11 16.97
C LYS A 340 19.16 -5.08 15.77
N GLN A 341 18.26 -6.06 15.76
CA GLN A 341 18.09 -6.98 14.62
C GLN A 341 17.57 -6.24 13.38
N GLY A 342 16.52 -5.42 13.51
CA GLY A 342 16.00 -4.61 12.41
C GLY A 342 17.05 -3.64 11.83
N GLN A 343 17.87 -3.02 12.68
CA GLN A 343 18.98 -2.18 12.22
C GLN A 343 20.05 -2.98 11.46
N LYS A 344 20.46 -4.13 11.98
CA LYS A 344 21.42 -5.03 11.30
C LYS A 344 20.87 -5.52 9.97
N PHE A 345 19.57 -5.81 9.88
CA PHE A 345 18.92 -6.19 8.65
C PHE A 345 18.91 -5.04 7.64
N ALA A 346 18.53 -3.83 8.06
CA ALA A 346 18.58 -2.64 7.22
C ALA A 346 20.00 -2.40 6.65
N GLU A 347 21.05 -2.60 7.45
CA GLU A 347 22.44 -2.47 7.01
C GLU A 347 22.86 -3.54 5.98
N ARG A 348 22.18 -4.71 5.96
CA ARG A 348 22.44 -5.79 4.98
C ARG A 348 21.83 -5.52 3.62
N ILE A 349 20.64 -4.94 3.57
CA ILE A 349 19.89 -4.74 2.32
C ILE A 349 20.11 -3.36 1.68
N LEU A 350 20.53 -2.38 2.48
CA LEU A 350 20.84 -1.05 1.97
C LEU A 350 22.30 -0.96 1.53
N PRO A 351 22.61 -0.41 0.35
CA PRO A 351 23.99 -0.29 -0.10
C PRO A 351 24.81 0.60 0.84
N LYS A 352 25.95 0.11 1.30
CA LYS A 352 26.90 0.87 2.14
C LYS A 352 27.48 2.03 1.32
N LYS A 353 26.89 3.22 1.40
CA LYS A 353 27.56 4.44 0.95
C LYS A 353 28.63 4.81 1.97
N LYS A 354 29.90 4.76 1.60
CA LYS A 354 30.95 5.51 2.30
C LYS A 354 30.55 6.98 2.26
N MET A 355 30.06 7.50 3.40
CA MET A 355 29.84 8.93 3.56
C MET A 355 31.20 9.61 3.66
N ASP A 356 31.61 10.24 2.56
CA ASP A 356 32.82 11.08 2.57
C ASP A 356 32.51 12.37 3.35
N ARG A 357 32.95 12.38 4.61
CA ARG A 357 32.75 13.50 5.54
C ARG A 357 33.36 14.82 5.05
N ARG A 358 34.21 14.80 4.01
CA ARG A 358 34.89 15.99 3.47
C ARG A 358 33.99 16.81 2.52
N LYS A 359 32.99 16.20 1.88
CA LYS A 359 32.07 16.92 0.96
C LYS A 359 30.96 17.70 1.66
N ILE A 360 30.67 17.43 2.93
CA ILE A 360 29.61 18.12 3.68
C ILE A 360 30.05 19.53 4.15
N LYS A 361 31.36 19.78 4.29
CA LYS A 361 31.85 21.11 4.71
C LYS A 361 31.87 22.15 3.56
N LYS A 362 31.85 21.72 2.30
CA LYS A 362 31.92 22.65 1.14
C LYS A 362 30.56 23.17 0.65
N SER A 363 29.44 22.54 1.01
CA SER A 363 28.09 22.97 0.61
C SER A 363 27.37 23.84 1.66
N LEU A 364 28.08 24.26 2.71
CA LEU A 364 27.55 25.14 3.75
C LEU A 364 28.13 26.58 3.66
N VAL A 365 28.93 26.87 2.62
CA VAL A 365 29.60 28.19 2.44
C VAL A 365 29.37 28.77 1.02
N GLU A 366 28.49 28.16 0.18
CA GLU A 366 28.02 28.79 -1.06
C GLU A 366 26.49 28.87 -1.10
#